data_f909651e91eb1ffec447f14ffaa31365
#
_entry.id   f909651e91eb1ffec447f14ffaa31365
#
_cell.length_a   1.000
_cell.length_b   1.000
_cell.length_c   1.000
_cell.angle_alpha   90.00
_cell.angle_beta   90.00
_cell.angle_gamma   90.00
#
_symmetry.space_group_name_H-M   'P 1'
#
loop_
_entity.id
_entity.type
_entity.pdbx_description
1 polymer ?
#
loop_
_entity_poly.entity_id
_entity_poly.type
_entity_poly.pdbx_seq_one_letter_code
_entity_poly.pdbx_strand_id
1 'polypeptide(L)'
;MDAEIHMVIQCLIWYNPMADLKQALKKLDVSKLKTSSGKSVSEELKHHAAILADCIMYRLDEVYESYSPKIYKRTYNLYNSIYIDQTPVLKIGTSGAAICISVLFDDGAIHQSLNGKYVDVAMLLNEGWQTHGSFANVPYFGYRPGTHFIEKGIEDYKRKVDHPFDVKFIKNQQ
;
A
#
# COMPACT_ATOMS: atom_id res chain seq x y z
N MET A 1 -10.09 6.99 14.06
CA MET A 1 -8.61 7.09 13.91
C MET A 1 -8.28 6.14 12.79
N ASP A 2 -8.11 6.72 11.62
CA ASP A 2 -8.00 5.97 10.38
C ASP A 2 -6.56 5.48 10.24
N ALA A 3 -6.38 4.17 10.39
CA ALA A 3 -5.09 3.53 10.11
C ALA A 3 -4.99 3.34 8.59
N GLU A 4 -4.61 4.40 7.89
CA GLU A 4 -4.37 4.32 6.46
C GLU A 4 -2.95 3.83 6.20
N ILE A 5 -2.81 2.66 5.60
CA ILE A 5 -1.54 2.21 5.05
C ILE A 5 -1.42 2.85 3.67
N HIS A 6 -0.56 3.85 3.57
CA HIS A 6 -0.31 4.51 2.29
C HIS A 6 0.84 3.83 1.56
N MET A 7 0.53 3.23 0.44
CA MET A 7 1.53 2.85 -0.54
C MET A 7 1.53 3.89 -1.66
N VAL A 8 2.64 4.57 -1.82
CA VAL A 8 2.73 5.72 -2.72
C VAL A 8 3.56 5.36 -3.94
N ILE A 9 2.93 5.35 -5.11
CA ILE A 9 3.64 5.30 -6.39
C ILE A 9 4.08 6.72 -6.71
N GLN A 10 5.39 6.94 -6.81
CA GLN A 10 5.94 8.24 -7.14
C GLN A 10 6.48 8.24 -8.57
N CYS A 11 5.88 9.06 -9.42
CA CYS A 11 6.54 9.48 -10.65
C CYS A 11 7.46 10.65 -10.31
N LEU A 12 8.78 10.39 -10.18
CA LEU A 12 9.76 11.41 -9.85
C LEU A 12 10.11 12.22 -11.08
N ILE A 13 9.55 13.42 -11.18
CA ILE A 13 10.11 14.46 -12.04
C ILE A 13 11.18 15.16 -11.20
N TRP A 14 12.45 14.78 -11.37
CA TRP A 14 13.58 15.43 -10.71
C TRP A 14 13.73 16.84 -11.25
N TYR A 15 13.32 17.82 -10.47
CA TYR A 15 13.56 19.22 -10.75
C TYR A 15 14.03 19.89 -9.45
N ASN A 16 15.20 20.56 -9.51
CA ASN A 16 15.74 21.29 -8.36
C ASN A 16 15.05 22.67 -8.30
N PRO A 17 14.09 22.92 -7.38
CA PRO A 17 13.25 24.09 -7.47
C PRO A 17 13.87 25.29 -6.79
N MET A 18 14.11 26.35 -7.54
CA MET A 18 14.15 27.72 -6.99
C MET A 18 12.76 28.10 -6.42
N ALA A 19 12.70 29.04 -5.47
CA ALA A 19 11.49 29.39 -4.73
C ALA A 19 10.27 29.74 -5.65
N ASP A 20 10.51 30.37 -6.78
CA ASP A 20 9.50 30.73 -7.76
C ASP A 20 8.83 29.53 -8.44
N LEU A 21 9.58 28.44 -8.57
CA LEU A 21 9.07 27.21 -9.17
C LEU A 21 8.11 26.47 -8.23
N LYS A 22 8.31 26.55 -6.91
CA LYS A 22 7.36 25.96 -5.94
C LYS A 22 5.98 26.60 -6.05
N GLN A 23 5.89 27.90 -6.31
CA GLN A 23 4.61 28.59 -6.53
C GLN A 23 3.97 28.18 -7.87
N ALA A 24 4.78 28.04 -8.91
CA ALA A 24 4.29 27.58 -10.22
C ALA A 24 3.77 26.13 -10.14
N LEU A 25 4.49 25.23 -9.44
CA LEU A 25 4.09 23.84 -9.26
C LEU A 25 2.79 23.69 -8.44
N LYS A 26 2.54 24.57 -7.46
CA LYS A 26 1.28 24.56 -6.70
C LYS A 26 0.05 24.89 -7.55
N LYS A 27 0.23 25.56 -8.68
CA LYS A 27 -0.83 25.90 -9.63
C LYS A 27 -0.97 24.86 -10.76
N LEU A 28 -0.14 23.82 -10.73
CA LEU A 28 -0.12 22.81 -11.78
C LEU A 28 -1.36 21.91 -11.68
N ASP A 29 -2.12 21.87 -12.75
CA ASP A 29 -3.23 20.94 -12.89
C ASP A 29 -2.73 19.59 -13.36
N VAL A 30 -2.60 18.63 -12.43
CA VAL A 30 -2.08 17.29 -12.69
C VAL A 30 -2.91 16.56 -13.76
N SER A 31 -4.19 16.85 -13.87
CA SER A 31 -5.08 16.21 -14.84
C SER A 31 -4.73 16.53 -16.31
N LYS A 32 -4.06 17.67 -16.53
CA LYS A 32 -3.66 18.15 -17.87
C LYS A 32 -2.26 17.71 -18.30
N LEU A 33 -1.52 17.09 -17.37
CA LEU A 33 -0.16 16.65 -17.68
C LEU A 33 -0.15 15.43 -18.61
N LYS A 34 0.78 15.48 -19.57
CA LYS A 34 1.02 14.38 -20.49
C LYS A 34 2.46 13.89 -20.40
N THR A 35 2.64 12.61 -20.60
CA THR A 35 3.97 11.98 -20.78
C THR A 35 4.59 12.41 -22.10
N SER A 36 5.87 12.13 -22.30
CA SER A 36 6.57 12.34 -23.57
C SER A 36 5.91 11.58 -24.74
N SER A 37 5.21 10.48 -24.46
CA SER A 37 4.42 9.72 -25.42
C SER A 37 3.03 10.30 -25.71
N GLY A 38 2.65 11.42 -25.05
CA GLY A 38 1.35 12.08 -25.20
C GLY A 38 0.21 11.50 -24.36
N LYS A 39 0.45 10.45 -23.60
CA LYS A 39 -0.54 9.86 -22.68
C LYS A 39 -0.75 10.74 -21.45
N SER A 40 -1.93 10.68 -20.84
CA SER A 40 -2.21 11.34 -19.57
C SER A 40 -1.36 10.74 -18.44
N VAL A 41 -0.65 11.60 -17.69
CA VAL A 41 0.12 11.16 -16.52
C VAL A 41 -0.79 10.52 -15.47
N SER A 42 -2.00 11.05 -15.30
CA SER A 42 -2.99 10.51 -14.36
C SER A 42 -3.43 9.09 -14.75
N GLU A 43 -3.70 8.85 -16.04
CA GLU A 43 -4.09 7.52 -16.53
C GLU A 43 -2.97 6.50 -16.43
N GLU A 44 -1.74 6.91 -16.75
CA GLU A 44 -0.56 6.06 -16.60
C GLU A 44 -0.33 5.68 -15.12
N LEU A 45 -0.44 6.63 -14.20
CA LEU A 45 -0.33 6.36 -12.76
C LEU A 45 -1.41 5.39 -12.27
N LYS A 46 -2.66 5.58 -12.69
CA LYS A 46 -3.77 4.68 -12.33
C LYS A 46 -3.55 3.26 -12.88
N HIS A 47 -3.08 3.16 -14.12
CA HIS A 47 -2.76 1.87 -14.72
C HIS A 47 -1.66 1.13 -13.93
N HIS A 48 -0.59 1.83 -13.58
CA HIS A 48 0.49 1.26 -12.78
C HIS A 48 0.03 0.91 -11.36
N ALA A 49 -0.83 1.74 -10.74
CA ALA A 49 -1.41 1.45 -9.44
C ALA A 49 -2.28 0.18 -9.47
N ALA A 50 -3.04 -0.03 -10.54
CA ALA A 50 -3.83 -1.24 -10.72
C ALA A 50 -2.93 -2.49 -10.81
N ILE A 51 -1.87 -2.44 -11.61
CA ILE A 51 -0.92 -3.56 -11.70
C ILE A 51 -0.26 -3.85 -10.35
N LEU A 52 0.10 -2.80 -9.59
CA LEU A 52 0.68 -2.96 -8.27
C LEU A 52 -0.32 -3.58 -7.28
N ALA A 53 -1.57 -3.11 -7.27
CA ALA A 53 -2.62 -3.68 -6.43
C ALA A 53 -2.84 -5.16 -6.75
N ASP A 54 -2.93 -5.53 -8.03
CA ASP A 54 -3.06 -6.92 -8.48
C ASP A 54 -1.88 -7.80 -8.00
N CYS A 55 -0.65 -7.28 -8.07
CA CYS A 55 0.52 -8.01 -7.59
C CYS A 55 0.48 -8.26 -6.08
N ILE A 56 0.01 -7.28 -5.30
CA ILE A 56 -0.13 -7.42 -3.85
C ILE A 56 -1.27 -8.39 -3.52
N MET A 57 -2.40 -8.28 -4.20
CA MET A 57 -3.53 -9.20 -4.03
C MET A 57 -3.13 -10.64 -4.35
N TYR A 58 -2.37 -10.86 -5.42
CA TYR A 58 -1.84 -12.18 -5.76
C TYR A 58 -0.96 -12.76 -4.64
N ARG A 59 -0.06 -11.95 -4.06
CA ARG A 59 0.77 -12.38 -2.93
C ARG A 59 -0.04 -12.64 -1.66
N LEU A 60 -1.12 -11.89 -1.43
CA LEU A 60 -2.02 -12.13 -0.33
C LEU A 60 -2.82 -13.44 -0.51
N ASP A 61 -3.20 -13.78 -1.75
CA ASP A 61 -3.83 -15.07 -2.06
C ASP A 61 -2.89 -16.24 -1.76
N GLU A 62 -1.61 -16.16 -2.15
CA GLU A 62 -0.61 -17.17 -1.78
C GLU A 62 -0.52 -17.36 -0.25
N VAL A 63 -0.59 -16.26 0.52
CA VAL A 63 -0.64 -16.33 1.98
C VAL A 63 -1.90 -17.05 2.45
N TYR A 64 -3.04 -16.78 1.86
CA TYR A 64 -4.30 -17.44 2.22
C TYR A 64 -4.29 -18.93 1.87
N GLU A 65 -3.69 -19.32 0.76
CA GLU A 65 -3.56 -20.72 0.35
C GLU A 65 -2.58 -21.49 1.22
N SER A 66 -1.56 -20.82 1.76
CA SER A 66 -0.48 -21.45 2.55
C SER A 66 -0.95 -22.06 3.86
N TYR A 67 -2.14 -21.72 4.35
CA TYR A 67 -2.70 -22.26 5.59
C TYR A 67 -4.22 -22.37 5.56
N SER A 68 -4.77 -23.36 6.26
CA SER A 68 -6.20 -23.52 6.47
C SER A 68 -6.53 -23.24 7.94
N PRO A 69 -7.33 -22.21 8.24
CA PRO A 69 -7.70 -21.89 9.62
C PRO A 69 -8.60 -22.98 10.20
N LYS A 70 -8.24 -23.49 11.40
CA LYS A 70 -9.01 -24.53 12.09
C LYS A 70 -10.15 -24.00 12.97
N ILE A 71 -10.06 -22.73 13.38
CA ILE A 71 -10.89 -22.17 14.45
C ILE A 71 -11.83 -21.06 13.94
N TYR A 72 -11.49 -20.37 12.85
CA TYR A 72 -12.32 -19.27 12.33
C TYR A 72 -12.54 -19.39 10.84
N LYS A 73 -13.66 -18.83 10.37
CA LYS A 73 -13.94 -18.72 8.94
C LYS A 73 -13.29 -17.45 8.40
N ARG A 74 -12.55 -17.56 7.28
CA ARG A 74 -12.00 -16.40 6.59
C ARG A 74 -13.12 -15.51 6.10
N THR A 75 -13.01 -14.21 6.36
CA THR A 75 -13.96 -13.20 5.88
C THR A 75 -13.51 -12.55 4.58
N TYR A 76 -12.24 -12.70 4.19
CA TYR A 76 -11.61 -12.00 3.06
C TYR A 76 -11.68 -10.46 3.16
N ASN A 77 -11.97 -9.90 4.33
CA ASN A 77 -12.07 -8.47 4.53
C ASN A 77 -10.76 -7.76 4.15
N LEU A 78 -9.63 -8.31 4.57
CA LEU A 78 -8.32 -7.76 4.21
C LEU A 78 -8.09 -7.75 2.68
N TYR A 79 -8.46 -8.81 1.98
CA TYR A 79 -8.34 -8.88 0.52
C TYR A 79 -9.21 -7.81 -0.15
N ASN A 80 -10.44 -7.66 0.30
CA ASN A 80 -11.40 -6.71 -0.25
C ASN A 80 -11.12 -5.25 0.19
N SER A 81 -10.22 -5.05 1.15
CA SER A 81 -9.87 -3.71 1.65
C SER A 81 -8.85 -2.98 0.79
N ILE A 82 -8.23 -3.67 -0.17
CA ILE A 82 -7.23 -3.06 -1.07
C ILE A 82 -7.93 -2.20 -2.11
N TYR A 83 -7.60 -0.91 -2.15
CA TYR A 83 -8.16 0.00 -3.13
C TYR A 83 -7.13 1.04 -3.62
N ILE A 84 -7.44 1.71 -4.72
CA ILE A 84 -6.60 2.73 -5.32
C ILE A 84 -7.29 4.08 -5.10
N ASP A 85 -6.58 5.02 -4.47
CA ASP A 85 -7.01 6.42 -4.46
C ASP A 85 -6.95 6.97 -5.89
N GLN A 86 -8.12 7.30 -6.44
CA GLN A 86 -8.25 7.72 -7.83
C GLN A 86 -7.70 9.12 -8.12
N THR A 87 -7.26 9.84 -7.09
CA THR A 87 -6.82 11.23 -7.21
C THR A 87 -5.30 11.34 -7.12
N PRO A 88 -4.58 11.53 -8.24
CA PRO A 88 -3.16 11.80 -8.18
C PRO A 88 -2.86 13.13 -7.47
N VAL A 89 -1.91 13.11 -6.56
CA VAL A 89 -1.52 14.26 -5.73
C VAL A 89 -0.10 14.69 -6.08
N LEU A 90 0.08 16.01 -6.27
CA LEU A 90 1.41 16.60 -6.41
C LEU A 90 2.01 16.82 -5.02
N LYS A 91 3.09 16.09 -4.70
CA LYS A 91 3.90 16.30 -3.48
C LYS A 91 5.16 17.10 -3.82
N ILE A 92 5.37 18.21 -3.11
CA ILE A 92 6.54 19.09 -3.29
C ILE A 92 7.42 18.96 -2.06
N GLY A 93 8.60 18.40 -2.24
CA GLY A 93 9.63 18.24 -1.19
C GLY A 93 10.76 19.25 -1.32
N THR A 94 11.78 19.11 -0.46
CA THR A 94 13.01 19.91 -0.50
C THR A 94 13.90 19.56 -1.69
N SER A 95 13.86 18.31 -2.13
CA SER A 95 14.70 17.75 -3.21
C SER A 95 14.00 17.65 -4.57
N GLY A 96 12.73 18.06 -4.67
CA GLY A 96 11.99 17.98 -5.93
C GLY A 96 10.48 17.88 -5.74
N ALA A 97 9.78 17.64 -6.84
CA ALA A 97 8.35 17.40 -6.86
C ALA A 97 8.04 16.03 -7.45
N ALA A 98 7.00 15.38 -6.94
CA ALA A 98 6.53 14.10 -7.43
C ALA A 98 5.01 14.09 -7.57
N ILE A 99 4.49 13.45 -8.59
CA ILE A 99 3.07 13.14 -8.70
C ILE A 99 2.88 11.72 -8.19
N CYS A 100 2.00 11.57 -7.22
CA CYS A 100 1.80 10.32 -6.50
C CYS A 100 0.36 9.84 -6.66
N ILE A 101 0.18 8.54 -6.72
CA ILE A 101 -1.10 7.87 -6.51
C ILE A 101 -0.91 6.84 -5.40
N SER A 102 -1.95 6.57 -4.61
CA SER A 102 -1.84 5.66 -3.47
C SER A 102 -2.61 4.37 -3.72
N VAL A 103 -2.03 3.24 -3.34
CA VAL A 103 -2.75 1.99 -3.11
C VAL A 103 -2.87 1.83 -1.60
N LEU A 104 -4.09 1.65 -1.13
CA LEU A 104 -4.45 1.75 0.29
C LEU A 104 -5.16 0.48 0.75
N PHE A 105 -5.19 0.30 2.06
CA PHE A 105 -6.08 -0.65 2.73
C PHE A 105 -7.11 0.16 3.53
N ASP A 106 -8.38 -0.16 3.36
CA ASP A 106 -9.47 0.47 4.12
C ASP A 106 -9.70 -0.19 5.49
N ASP A 107 -10.76 0.22 6.18
CA ASP A 107 -11.14 -0.30 7.50
C ASP A 107 -11.34 -1.82 7.54
N GLY A 108 -11.53 -2.48 6.41
CA GLY A 108 -11.58 -3.94 6.31
C GLY A 108 -10.27 -4.64 6.71
N ALA A 109 -9.17 -3.90 6.69
CA ALA A 109 -7.87 -4.37 7.18
C ALA A 109 -7.71 -4.23 8.70
N ILE A 110 -8.65 -3.59 9.40
CA ILE A 110 -8.58 -3.33 10.83
C ILE A 110 -9.45 -4.33 11.59
N HIS A 111 -8.89 -4.93 12.62
CA HIS A 111 -9.60 -5.85 13.49
C HIS A 111 -9.55 -5.36 14.94
N GLN A 112 -10.68 -5.43 15.63
CA GLN A 112 -10.71 -5.19 17.08
C GLN A 112 -10.32 -6.49 17.81
N SER A 113 -9.23 -6.45 18.55
CA SER A 113 -8.77 -7.56 19.37
C SER A 113 -9.65 -7.76 20.61
N LEU A 114 -9.56 -8.92 21.26
CA LEU A 114 -10.36 -9.25 22.45
C LEU A 114 -10.20 -8.27 23.62
N ASN A 115 -9.10 -7.54 23.69
CA ASN A 115 -8.86 -6.50 24.69
C ASN A 115 -9.34 -5.10 24.26
N GLY A 116 -10.12 -5.01 23.16
CA GLY A 116 -10.70 -3.77 22.65
C GLY A 116 -9.75 -2.89 21.82
N LYS A 117 -8.48 -3.28 21.65
CA LYS A 117 -7.53 -2.54 20.80
C LYS A 117 -7.78 -2.83 19.33
N TYR A 118 -7.69 -1.80 18.53
CA TYR A 118 -7.68 -1.95 17.08
C TYR A 118 -6.31 -2.40 16.60
N VAL A 119 -6.29 -3.33 15.67
CA VAL A 119 -5.09 -3.96 15.15
C VAL A 119 -5.15 -3.96 13.63
N ASP A 120 -4.09 -3.47 13.01
CA ASP A 120 -3.91 -3.53 11.57
C ASP A 120 -3.49 -4.95 11.15
N VAL A 121 -4.42 -5.66 10.53
CA VAL A 121 -4.22 -7.06 10.11
C VAL A 121 -3.24 -7.15 8.94
N ALA A 122 -3.24 -6.16 8.03
CA ALA A 122 -2.32 -6.13 6.91
C ALA A 122 -0.87 -6.06 7.41
N MET A 123 -0.60 -5.16 8.35
CA MET A 123 0.73 -5.01 8.95
C MET A 123 1.16 -6.22 9.76
N LEU A 124 0.26 -6.77 10.58
CA LEU A 124 0.55 -8.01 11.31
C LEU A 124 0.90 -9.16 10.37
N LEU A 125 0.11 -9.32 9.31
CA LEU A 125 0.35 -10.40 8.35
C LEU A 125 1.65 -10.18 7.58
N ASN A 126 1.94 -8.94 7.22
CA ASN A 126 3.15 -8.58 6.49
C ASN A 126 4.41 -8.75 7.33
N GLU A 127 4.43 -8.27 8.58
CA GLU A 127 5.61 -8.23 9.43
C GLU A 127 5.72 -9.41 10.39
N GLY A 128 4.63 -10.10 10.64
CA GLY A 128 4.52 -11.12 11.66
C GLY A 128 4.17 -10.58 13.03
N TRP A 129 3.82 -11.46 13.95
CA TRP A 129 3.48 -11.08 15.31
C TRP A 129 3.77 -12.20 16.32
N GLN A 130 3.91 -11.78 17.56
CA GLN A 130 3.97 -12.68 18.68
C GLN A 130 2.60 -12.79 19.33
N THR A 131 2.09 -14.00 19.46
CA THR A 131 0.84 -14.27 20.18
C THR A 131 1.11 -14.58 21.63
N HIS A 132 0.42 -13.85 22.51
CA HIS A 132 0.37 -14.12 23.94
C HIS A 132 -1.07 -14.31 24.35
N GLY A 133 -1.41 -15.40 25.00
CA GLY A 133 -2.77 -15.59 25.52
C GLY A 133 -3.11 -17.05 25.76
N SER A 134 -4.31 -17.26 26.30
CA SER A 134 -4.93 -18.59 26.41
C SER A 134 -6.25 -18.58 25.66
N PHE A 135 -6.49 -19.60 24.86
CA PHE A 135 -7.79 -19.87 24.27
C PHE A 135 -8.30 -21.20 24.84
N ALA A 136 -9.50 -21.18 25.42
CA ALA A 136 -10.10 -22.37 26.05
C ALA A 136 -9.15 -23.07 27.04
N ASN A 137 -8.45 -22.29 27.91
CA ASN A 137 -7.48 -22.75 28.91
C ASN A 137 -6.21 -23.40 28.35
N VAL A 138 -5.96 -23.32 27.06
CA VAL A 138 -4.69 -23.72 26.45
C VAL A 138 -3.82 -22.48 26.26
N PRO A 139 -2.63 -22.43 26.88
CA PRO A 139 -1.70 -21.31 26.65
C PRO A 139 -1.28 -21.29 25.17
N TYR A 140 -1.49 -20.17 24.54
CA TYR A 140 -1.09 -19.96 23.15
C TYR A 140 0.16 -19.10 23.12
N PHE A 141 1.30 -19.74 22.96
CA PHE A 141 2.57 -19.05 22.74
C PHE A 141 3.03 -19.39 21.34
N GLY A 142 3.11 -18.40 20.49
CA GLY A 142 3.60 -18.61 19.13
C GLY A 142 4.09 -17.32 18.50
N TYR A 143 5.20 -17.42 17.83
CA TYR A 143 5.66 -16.42 16.87
C TYR A 143 5.14 -16.81 15.49
N ARG A 144 4.45 -15.91 14.84
CA ARG A 144 4.10 -16.06 13.43
C ARG A 144 5.00 -15.15 12.61
N PRO A 145 5.85 -15.72 11.74
CA PRO A 145 6.72 -14.91 10.90
C PRO A 145 5.90 -14.07 9.92
N GLY A 146 6.43 -12.91 9.56
CA GLY A 146 5.87 -12.07 8.52
C GLY A 146 5.90 -12.77 7.16
N THR A 147 4.90 -12.48 6.36
CA THR A 147 4.79 -13.02 5.01
C THR A 147 5.47 -12.14 3.97
N HIS A 148 5.66 -10.86 4.31
CA HIS A 148 6.22 -9.82 3.43
C HIS A 148 5.48 -9.75 2.09
N PHE A 149 4.16 -9.93 2.12
CA PHE A 149 3.36 -9.99 0.90
C PHE A 149 3.33 -8.66 0.15
N ILE A 150 3.42 -7.54 0.88
CA ILE A 150 3.45 -6.20 0.29
C ILE A 150 4.77 -5.99 -0.46
N GLU A 151 5.91 -6.24 0.18
CA GLU A 151 7.23 -6.10 -0.43
C GLU A 151 7.41 -7.03 -1.64
N LYS A 152 6.94 -8.27 -1.52
CA LYS A 152 6.93 -9.23 -2.63
C LYS A 152 6.05 -8.75 -3.80
N GLY A 153 4.89 -8.19 -3.49
CA GLY A 153 4.01 -7.59 -4.50
C GLY A 153 4.67 -6.42 -5.24
N ILE A 154 5.40 -5.57 -4.51
CA ILE A 154 6.19 -4.47 -5.10
C ILE A 154 7.30 -5.02 -6.01
N GLU A 155 7.99 -6.09 -5.60
CA GLU A 155 9.01 -6.74 -6.42
C GLU A 155 8.43 -7.34 -7.70
N ASP A 156 7.25 -7.97 -7.60
CA ASP A 156 6.55 -8.53 -8.76
C ASP A 156 6.11 -7.44 -9.73
N TYR A 157 5.57 -6.32 -9.22
CA TYR A 157 5.26 -5.17 -10.02
C TYR A 157 6.49 -4.68 -10.80
N LYS A 158 7.63 -4.50 -10.13
CA LYS A 158 8.89 -4.06 -10.76
C LYS A 158 9.40 -5.03 -11.83
N ARG A 159 9.13 -6.33 -11.70
CA ARG A 159 9.48 -7.35 -12.70
C ARG A 159 8.51 -7.42 -13.86
N LYS A 160 7.23 -7.13 -13.60
CA LYS A 160 6.15 -7.24 -14.59
C LYS A 160 6.08 -6.07 -15.56
N VAL A 161 6.62 -4.92 -15.16
CA VAL A 161 6.52 -3.67 -15.92
C VAL A 161 7.91 -3.25 -16.42
N ASP A 162 8.03 -2.97 -17.72
CA ASP A 162 9.32 -2.59 -18.34
C ASP A 162 9.91 -1.30 -17.77
N HIS A 163 9.06 -0.32 -17.44
CA HIS A 163 9.45 0.96 -16.86
C HIS A 163 8.63 1.25 -15.59
N PRO A 164 8.93 0.56 -14.47
CA PRO A 164 8.16 0.71 -13.25
C PRO A 164 8.38 2.09 -12.64
N PHE A 165 7.31 2.68 -12.14
CA PHE A 165 7.41 3.85 -11.28
C PHE A 165 8.05 3.50 -9.94
N ASP A 166 8.64 4.50 -9.29
CA ASP A 166 9.18 4.30 -7.96
C ASP A 166 8.03 4.08 -6.95
N VAL A 167 8.17 3.04 -6.14
CA VAL A 167 7.16 2.65 -5.15
C VAL A 167 7.75 2.78 -3.76
N LYS A 168 7.08 3.55 -2.89
CA LYS A 168 7.43 3.65 -1.47
C LYS A 168 6.33 3.00 -0.63
N PHE A 169 6.72 2.06 0.20
CA PHE A 169 5.87 1.53 1.24
C PHE A 169 5.96 2.44 2.48
N ILE A 170 4.86 3.08 2.84
CA ILE A 170 4.78 3.98 3.99
C ILE A 170 3.91 3.31 5.05
N LYS A 171 4.50 3.07 6.20
CA LYS A 171 3.81 2.55 7.38
C LYS A 171 3.29 3.73 8.20
N ASN A 172 2.02 3.73 8.55
CA ASN A 172 1.52 4.69 9.52
C ASN A 172 2.13 4.35 10.89
N GLN A 173 2.94 5.25 11.42
CA GLN A 173 3.39 5.16 12.81
C GLN A 173 2.19 5.54 13.69
N GLN A 174 1.70 4.57 14.46
CA GLN A 174 0.73 4.80 15.55
C GLN A 174 1.42 5.47 16.73
#